data_f47e4c9a39f9602d22b514fadc11c80b
#
_entry.id   f47e4c9a39f9602d22b514fadc11c80b
#
_cell.length_a   1.000
_cell.length_b   1.000
_cell.length_c   1.000
_cell.angle_alpha   90.00
_cell.angle_beta   90.00
_cell.angle_gamma   90.00
#
_symmetry.space_group_name_H-M   'P 1'
#
loop_
_entity.id
_entity.type
_entity.pdbx_description
1 polymer ?
#
loop_
_entity_poly.entity_id
_entity_poly.type
_entity_poly.pdbx_seq_one_letter_code
_entity_poly.pdbx_strand_id
1 'polypeptide(L)'
;MMIENVNISTDWETGDKLTVSGNGLKSIVGRRIVWKQTNLTGNVEMGIRQVITENIVDPDDSMRKIERFQLADAEGITDTFDVQLLGENIAEWLESICQTYGIGWDVYIENKKYIFKLYKGTDRSYNQTEALPVVFSEEFDNLLSSSYLYEKAEYRNTALIGGEGEGINKRTASIGDTAGWQRYETYIDGSSVSSNGKIITEEQYYKMLQDYGKEQLNSSLYTEKFEGNVDPAGNYVLNKDYFLGDIVQVINAYGIRATPRIIEIIESEDENGASTVPTFSTWEV
;
A
#
# COMPACT_ATOMS: atom_id res chain seq x y z
N MET A 1 7.65 10.77 14.41
CA MET A 1 8.89 10.62 13.61
C MET A 1 9.98 10.06 14.50
N MET A 2 10.74 9.10 14.01
CA MET A 2 11.99 8.66 14.64
C MET A 2 13.14 9.40 13.95
N ILE A 3 13.91 10.18 14.71
CA ILE A 3 15.03 10.93 14.16
C ILE A 3 16.12 9.95 13.72
N GLU A 4 16.51 10.00 12.44
CA GLU A 4 17.53 9.13 11.87
C GLU A 4 18.70 9.94 11.30
N ASN A 5 18.46 11.22 11.04
CA ASN A 5 19.48 12.10 10.47
C ASN A 5 19.45 13.48 11.14
N VAL A 6 20.59 13.95 11.55
CA VAL A 6 20.80 15.29 12.10
C VAL A 6 21.97 15.91 11.36
N ASN A 7 21.73 17.01 10.67
CA ASN A 7 22.77 17.78 10.00
C ASN A 7 22.81 19.20 10.57
N ILE A 8 23.94 19.61 11.03
CA ILE A 8 24.23 20.96 11.51
C ILE A 8 25.23 21.58 10.56
N SER A 9 24.86 22.64 9.90
CA SER A 9 25.75 23.44 9.05
C SER A 9 25.88 24.83 9.61
N THR A 10 27.11 25.35 9.62
CA THR A 10 27.43 26.71 10.04
C THR A 10 27.94 27.47 8.83
N ASP A 11 27.36 28.59 8.55
CA ASP A 11 27.73 29.48 7.47
C ASP A 11 27.78 30.93 8.03
N TRP A 12 28.88 31.61 7.78
CA TRP A 12 29.10 32.93 8.38
C TRP A 12 28.22 34.03 7.74
N GLU A 13 27.71 33.81 6.51
CA GLU A 13 26.82 34.76 5.82
C GLU A 13 25.34 34.49 6.11
N THR A 14 24.95 33.21 6.14
CA THR A 14 23.54 32.81 6.27
C THR A 14 23.18 32.30 7.67
N GLY A 15 24.17 32.10 8.55
CA GLY A 15 23.99 31.62 9.92
C GLY A 15 23.97 30.10 10.03
N ASP A 16 23.60 29.64 11.22
CA ASP A 16 23.55 28.22 11.54
C ASP A 16 22.24 27.59 11.08
N LYS A 17 22.33 26.39 10.48
CA LYS A 17 21.16 25.63 10.06
C LYS A 17 21.18 24.23 10.69
N LEU A 18 20.11 23.89 11.36
CA LEU A 18 19.82 22.52 11.85
C LEU A 18 18.79 21.87 10.93
N THR A 19 19.17 20.75 10.32
CA THR A 19 18.22 19.89 9.57
C THR A 19 18.08 18.57 10.29
N VAL A 20 16.85 18.21 10.63
CA VAL A 20 16.51 16.93 11.28
C VAL A 20 15.52 16.20 10.40
N SER A 21 15.83 14.96 10.07
CA SER A 21 14.94 14.10 9.29
C SER A 21 14.87 12.69 9.88
N GLY A 22 13.86 11.94 9.48
CA GLY A 22 13.65 10.58 9.94
C GLY A 22 12.32 10.02 9.44
N ASN A 23 12.10 8.76 9.73
CA ASN A 23 10.94 8.02 9.28
C ASN A 23 9.79 8.06 10.30
N GLY A 24 8.58 7.88 9.80
CA GLY A 24 7.39 7.67 10.61
C GLY A 24 7.40 6.32 11.34
N LEU A 25 6.41 6.11 12.20
CA LEU A 25 6.33 4.88 13.01
C LEU A 25 6.15 3.60 12.19
N LYS A 26 5.59 3.68 11.00
CA LYS A 26 5.49 2.55 10.07
C LYS A 26 6.84 1.90 9.78
N SER A 27 7.93 2.67 9.76
CA SER A 27 9.28 2.15 9.52
C SER A 27 9.76 1.14 10.57
N ILE A 28 9.12 1.09 11.74
CA ILE A 28 9.42 0.07 12.78
C ILE A 28 9.19 -1.33 12.22
N VAL A 29 8.14 -1.52 11.44
CA VAL A 29 7.78 -2.80 10.82
C VAL A 29 8.85 -3.23 9.80
N GLY A 30 9.38 -2.29 9.03
CA GLY A 30 10.46 -2.53 8.06
C GLY A 30 11.82 -2.91 8.68
N ARG A 31 11.96 -2.89 9.99
CA ARG A 31 13.15 -3.40 10.70
C ARG A 31 13.16 -4.92 10.83
N ARG A 32 12.14 -5.60 10.35
CA ARG A 32 11.99 -7.06 10.41
C ARG A 32 11.74 -7.62 9.02
N ILE A 33 12.22 -8.84 8.87
CA ILE A 33 11.93 -9.68 7.69
C ILE A 33 11.13 -10.91 8.15
N VAL A 34 10.47 -11.57 7.24
CA VAL A 34 9.87 -12.88 7.49
C VAL A 34 11.01 -13.89 7.69
N TRP A 35 11.25 -14.28 8.95
CA TRP A 35 12.44 -15.04 9.34
C TRP A 35 12.37 -16.53 9.04
N LYS A 36 11.17 -17.08 9.09
CA LYS A 36 10.89 -18.49 8.78
C LYS A 36 9.94 -18.55 7.62
N GLN A 37 10.06 -19.58 6.81
CA GLN A 37 9.08 -19.84 5.77
C GLN A 37 7.69 -19.91 6.38
N THR A 38 6.80 -19.03 5.96
CA THR A 38 5.42 -18.93 6.39
C THR A 38 4.51 -19.10 5.19
N ASN A 39 3.62 -20.09 5.26
CA ASN A 39 2.59 -20.33 4.26
C ASN A 39 1.27 -19.78 4.82
N LEU A 40 0.70 -18.82 4.14
CA LEU A 40 -0.55 -18.18 4.51
C LEU A 40 -1.64 -18.59 3.53
N THR A 41 -2.75 -19.08 4.06
CA THR A 41 -3.92 -19.47 3.27
C THR A 41 -5.19 -18.95 3.90
N GLY A 42 -6.14 -18.51 3.10
CA GLY A 42 -7.43 -18.05 3.55
C GLY A 42 -7.48 -16.54 3.76
N ASN A 43 -7.98 -16.07 4.88
CA ASN A 43 -8.29 -14.66 5.09
C ASN A 43 -7.02 -13.77 5.12
N VAL A 44 -7.00 -12.73 4.30
CA VAL A 44 -5.87 -11.79 4.14
C VAL A 44 -5.53 -11.10 5.46
N GLU A 45 -6.53 -10.58 6.19
CA GLU A 45 -6.30 -9.89 7.45
C GLU A 45 -5.67 -10.80 8.49
N MET A 46 -6.18 -12.02 8.61
CA MET A 46 -5.65 -12.99 9.56
C MET A 46 -4.21 -13.38 9.22
N GLY A 47 -3.89 -13.53 7.93
CA GLY A 47 -2.53 -13.80 7.48
C GLY A 47 -1.56 -12.67 7.78
N ILE A 48 -1.95 -11.42 7.50
CA ILE A 48 -1.14 -10.24 7.84
C ILE A 48 -0.90 -10.17 9.35
N ARG A 49 -1.94 -10.35 10.15
CA ARG A 49 -1.84 -10.35 11.63
C ARG A 49 -0.93 -11.46 12.14
N GLN A 50 -0.95 -12.62 11.50
CA GLN A 50 -0.02 -13.73 11.81
C GLN A 50 1.43 -13.32 11.54
N VAL A 51 1.75 -12.76 10.37
CA VAL A 51 3.11 -12.30 10.03
C VAL A 51 3.62 -11.28 11.05
N ILE A 52 2.80 -10.30 11.40
CA ILE A 52 3.17 -9.29 12.41
C ILE A 52 3.39 -9.95 13.78
N THR A 53 2.54 -10.89 14.16
CA THR A 53 2.67 -11.59 15.45
C THR A 53 3.95 -12.40 15.52
N GLU A 54 4.21 -13.26 14.53
CA GLU A 54 5.35 -14.18 14.50
C GLU A 54 6.70 -13.47 14.35
N ASN A 55 6.73 -12.24 13.84
CA ASN A 55 7.98 -11.56 13.57
C ASN A 55 8.25 -10.32 14.43
N ILE A 56 7.22 -9.76 15.09
CA ILE A 56 7.34 -8.50 15.82
C ILE A 56 6.81 -8.61 17.26
N VAL A 57 5.57 -9.14 17.43
CA VAL A 57 4.87 -9.12 18.72
C VAL A 57 5.33 -10.25 19.62
N ASP A 58 5.38 -11.46 19.08
CA ASP A 58 5.74 -12.67 19.81
C ASP A 58 6.55 -13.65 18.92
N PRO A 59 7.75 -13.24 18.49
CA PRO A 59 8.63 -14.09 17.70
C PRO A 59 9.26 -15.20 18.57
N ASP A 60 9.55 -16.36 17.96
CA ASP A 60 10.24 -17.47 18.63
C ASP A 60 11.60 -17.05 19.22
N ASP A 61 12.32 -16.19 18.52
CA ASP A 61 13.53 -15.55 19.02
C ASP A 61 13.15 -14.24 19.74
N SER A 62 13.21 -14.25 21.06
CA SER A 62 12.86 -13.10 21.89
C SER A 62 13.68 -11.84 21.59
N MET A 63 14.88 -11.98 21.02
CA MET A 63 15.70 -10.82 20.61
C MET A 63 15.10 -10.05 19.42
N ARG A 64 14.19 -10.67 18.70
CA ARG A 64 13.48 -10.05 17.59
C ARG A 64 12.22 -9.30 18.03
N LYS A 65 11.75 -9.54 19.24
CA LYS A 65 10.57 -8.90 19.80
C LYS A 65 10.72 -7.39 19.85
N ILE A 66 9.67 -6.68 19.46
CA ILE A 66 9.58 -5.23 19.69
C ILE A 66 8.67 -4.99 20.89
N GLU A 67 9.27 -4.51 21.97
CA GLU A 67 8.55 -4.29 23.22
C GLU A 67 7.41 -3.28 23.05
N ARG A 68 6.28 -3.56 23.66
CA ARG A 68 5.06 -2.73 23.62
C ARG A 68 4.41 -2.61 22.23
N PHE A 69 4.77 -3.49 21.29
CA PHE A 69 4.09 -3.56 20.00
C PHE A 69 2.86 -4.48 20.12
N GLN A 70 1.72 -4.03 19.62
CA GLN A 70 0.44 -4.73 19.71
C GLN A 70 -0.35 -4.57 18.41
N LEU A 71 -1.31 -5.47 18.21
CA LEU A 71 -2.28 -5.37 17.13
C LEU A 71 -3.54 -4.67 17.64
N ALA A 72 -4.11 -3.79 16.84
CA ALA A 72 -5.48 -3.29 17.03
C ALA A 72 -6.52 -4.41 16.84
N ASP A 73 -7.77 -4.12 17.11
CA ASP A 73 -8.87 -5.01 16.76
C ASP A 73 -8.91 -5.29 15.25
N ALA A 74 -9.54 -6.39 14.87
CA ALA A 74 -9.67 -6.74 13.46
C ALA A 74 -10.67 -5.80 12.75
N GLU A 75 -10.35 -5.44 11.51
CA GLU A 75 -11.18 -4.57 10.67
C GLU A 75 -12.34 -5.33 10.01
N GLY A 76 -12.23 -6.65 9.92
CA GLY A 76 -13.23 -7.51 9.29
C GLY A 76 -13.07 -7.64 7.77
N ILE A 77 -11.85 -7.57 7.27
CA ILE A 77 -11.53 -7.77 5.85
C ILE A 77 -11.82 -9.23 5.49
N THR A 78 -12.54 -9.45 4.40
CA THR A 78 -13.03 -10.79 4.01
C THR A 78 -12.27 -11.42 2.85
N ASP A 79 -11.40 -10.66 2.19
CA ASP A 79 -10.59 -11.13 1.07
C ASP A 79 -9.73 -12.33 1.44
N THR A 80 -9.42 -13.18 0.47
CA THR A 80 -8.63 -14.39 0.69
C THR A 80 -7.44 -14.46 -0.24
N PHE A 81 -6.35 -15.08 0.25
CA PHE A 81 -5.12 -15.25 -0.50
C PHE A 81 -4.43 -16.58 -0.17
N ASP A 82 -3.48 -16.99 -1.01
CA ASP A 82 -2.54 -18.07 -0.74
C ASP A 82 -1.13 -17.57 -1.09
N VAL A 83 -0.31 -17.35 -0.06
CA VAL A 83 1.01 -16.74 -0.21
C VAL A 83 2.05 -17.49 0.62
N GLN A 84 3.26 -17.60 0.07
CA GLN A 84 4.42 -18.15 0.76
C GLN A 84 5.47 -17.05 0.92
N LEU A 85 5.97 -16.89 2.14
CA LEU A 85 6.93 -15.84 2.49
C LEU A 85 8.17 -16.43 3.12
N LEU A 86 9.35 -15.93 2.75
CA LEU A 86 10.63 -16.24 3.39
C LEU A 86 11.67 -15.18 3.02
N GLY A 87 12.03 -14.34 3.97
CA GLY A 87 13.09 -13.34 3.80
C GLY A 87 12.62 -11.97 3.34
N GLU A 88 11.35 -11.80 2.96
CA GLU A 88 10.78 -10.52 2.56
C GLU A 88 10.84 -9.50 3.70
N ASN A 89 11.13 -8.23 3.37
CA ASN A 89 10.93 -7.12 4.28
C ASN A 89 9.44 -6.95 4.56
N ILE A 90 9.07 -6.92 5.84
CA ILE A 90 7.65 -6.95 6.22
C ILE A 90 6.93 -5.67 5.78
N ALA A 91 7.56 -4.49 5.83
CA ALA A 91 6.92 -3.26 5.41
C ALA A 91 6.71 -3.23 3.88
N GLU A 92 7.70 -3.65 3.10
CA GLU A 92 7.60 -3.73 1.64
C GLU A 92 6.52 -4.73 1.21
N TRP A 93 6.49 -5.89 1.86
CA TRP A 93 5.44 -6.88 1.62
C TRP A 93 4.05 -6.35 1.99
N LEU A 94 3.92 -5.65 3.13
CA LEU A 94 2.66 -5.03 3.53
C LEU A 94 2.20 -3.98 2.52
N GLU A 95 3.09 -3.18 1.96
CA GLU A 95 2.73 -2.19 0.94
C GLU A 95 2.18 -2.88 -0.30
N SER A 96 2.85 -3.91 -0.79
CA SER A 96 2.41 -4.68 -1.96
C SER A 96 1.07 -5.38 -1.73
N ILE A 97 0.94 -6.13 -0.64
CA ILE A 97 -0.28 -6.91 -0.37
C ILE A 97 -1.47 -5.99 -0.06
N CYS A 98 -1.26 -4.92 0.69
CA CYS A 98 -2.32 -3.96 1.00
C CYS A 98 -2.79 -3.21 -0.25
N GLN A 99 -1.89 -2.87 -1.15
CA GLN A 99 -2.23 -2.32 -2.45
C GLN A 99 -3.10 -3.29 -3.26
N THR A 100 -2.69 -4.57 -3.32
CA THR A 100 -3.41 -5.62 -4.05
C THR A 100 -4.87 -5.77 -3.61
N TYR A 101 -5.14 -5.61 -2.32
CA TYR A 101 -6.48 -5.78 -1.75
C TYR A 101 -7.19 -4.48 -1.38
N GLY A 102 -6.64 -3.33 -1.76
CA GLY A 102 -7.24 -2.01 -1.52
C GLY A 102 -7.43 -1.68 -0.04
N ILE A 103 -6.53 -2.16 0.81
CA ILE A 103 -6.49 -1.91 2.25
C ILE A 103 -5.29 -1.04 2.62
N GLY A 104 -5.36 -0.39 3.74
CA GLY A 104 -4.25 0.37 4.29
C GLY A 104 -3.75 -0.22 5.62
N TRP A 105 -2.55 0.16 6.01
CA TRP A 105 -2.00 -0.18 7.31
C TRP A 105 -1.31 1.02 7.94
N ASP A 106 -1.26 1.05 9.27
CA ASP A 106 -0.62 2.12 10.02
C ASP A 106 -0.03 1.62 11.35
N VAL A 107 0.89 2.39 11.90
CA VAL A 107 1.41 2.20 13.25
C VAL A 107 1.33 3.53 13.99
N TYR A 108 0.59 3.55 15.08
CA TYR A 108 0.44 4.73 15.92
C TYR A 108 0.78 4.45 17.38
N ILE A 109 0.90 5.49 18.20
CA ILE A 109 1.16 5.34 19.64
C ILE A 109 -0.13 5.59 20.42
N GLU A 110 -0.51 4.62 21.22
CA GLU A 110 -1.59 4.75 22.17
C GLU A 110 -1.15 4.18 23.54
N ASN A 111 -1.38 4.93 24.62
CA ASN A 111 -1.03 4.50 25.99
C ASN A 111 0.42 3.99 26.11
N LYS A 112 1.37 4.64 25.45
CA LYS A 112 2.80 4.26 25.39
C LYS A 112 3.07 2.89 24.72
N LYS A 113 2.17 2.41 23.88
CA LYS A 113 2.31 1.21 23.06
C LYS A 113 2.29 1.58 21.59
N TYR A 114 2.98 0.81 20.79
CA TYR A 114 2.91 0.88 19.33
C TYR A 114 1.77 -0.02 18.87
N ILE A 115 0.80 0.53 18.21
CA ILE A 115 -0.40 -0.19 17.76
C ILE A 115 -0.37 -0.29 16.23
N PHE A 116 -0.27 -1.52 15.73
CA PHE A 116 -0.45 -1.82 14.32
C PHE A 116 -1.93 -2.01 14.03
N LYS A 117 -2.42 -1.34 13.00
CA LYS A 117 -3.80 -1.51 12.51
C LYS A 117 -3.82 -1.68 11.00
N LEU A 118 -4.80 -2.44 10.52
CA LEU A 118 -5.29 -2.39 9.15
C LEU A 118 -6.51 -1.47 9.10
N TYR A 119 -6.79 -0.90 7.94
CA TYR A 119 -8.00 -0.13 7.72
C TYR A 119 -8.44 -0.23 6.25
N LYS A 120 -9.74 -0.10 6.05
CA LYS A 120 -10.33 0.02 4.73
C LYS A 120 -10.94 1.42 4.65
N GLY A 121 -10.47 2.22 3.67
CA GLY A 121 -11.01 3.56 3.46
C GLY A 121 -12.50 3.51 3.11
N THR A 122 -13.18 4.59 3.42
CA THR A 122 -14.61 4.75 3.11
C THR A 122 -14.77 5.29 1.69
N ASP A 123 -15.71 4.75 0.92
CA ASP A 123 -16.12 5.37 -0.34
C ASP A 123 -16.96 6.61 -0.04
N ARG A 124 -16.44 7.78 -0.43
CA ARG A 124 -17.08 9.10 -0.32
C ARG A 124 -17.29 9.73 -1.70
N SER A 125 -17.32 8.91 -2.74
CA SER A 125 -17.66 9.37 -4.08
C SER A 125 -19.16 9.62 -4.24
N TYR A 126 -19.57 10.17 -5.37
CA TYR A 126 -20.98 10.29 -5.71
C TYR A 126 -21.66 8.95 -6.08
N ASN A 127 -20.87 7.88 -6.23
CA ASN A 127 -21.38 6.58 -6.68
C ASN A 127 -22.02 5.75 -5.55
N GLN A 128 -21.99 6.26 -4.32
CA GLN A 128 -22.51 5.59 -3.13
C GLN A 128 -23.47 6.51 -2.35
N THR A 129 -24.19 5.94 -1.36
CA THR A 129 -25.18 6.65 -0.53
C THR A 129 -24.99 6.45 0.98
N GLU A 130 -23.94 5.73 1.38
CA GLU A 130 -23.73 5.34 2.78
C GLU A 130 -22.93 6.39 3.57
N ALA A 131 -22.09 7.17 2.88
CA ALA A 131 -21.27 8.21 3.49
C ALA A 131 -21.53 9.57 2.84
N LEU A 132 -21.22 10.64 3.58
CA LEU A 132 -21.26 11.98 3.01
C LEU A 132 -20.19 12.09 1.92
N PRO A 133 -20.55 12.57 0.71
CA PRO A 133 -19.61 12.70 -0.38
C PRO A 133 -18.57 13.79 -0.09
N VAL A 134 -17.34 13.52 -0.49
CA VAL A 134 -16.23 14.49 -0.47
C VAL A 134 -15.80 14.76 -1.90
N VAL A 135 -15.87 16.02 -2.31
CA VAL A 135 -15.62 16.47 -3.69
C VAL A 135 -14.56 17.55 -3.68
N PHE A 136 -13.42 17.25 -4.27
CA PHE A 136 -12.36 18.22 -4.53
C PHE A 136 -12.51 18.77 -5.94
N SER A 137 -12.72 20.07 -6.04
CA SER A 137 -12.95 20.76 -7.31
C SER A 137 -12.56 22.24 -7.21
N GLU A 138 -12.06 22.79 -8.30
CA GLU A 138 -11.83 24.23 -8.39
C GLU A 138 -13.15 25.02 -8.33
N GLU A 139 -14.27 24.43 -8.79
CA GLU A 139 -15.59 25.06 -8.68
C GLU A 139 -16.08 25.23 -7.23
N PHE A 140 -15.57 24.42 -6.32
CA PHE A 140 -15.89 24.50 -4.89
C PHE A 140 -14.84 25.26 -4.07
N ASP A 141 -13.88 25.89 -4.73
CA ASP A 141 -12.78 26.64 -4.11
C ASP A 141 -12.01 25.81 -3.05
N ASN A 142 -11.95 24.50 -3.20
CA ASN A 142 -11.29 23.60 -2.28
C ASN A 142 -10.16 22.78 -2.91
N LEU A 143 -9.89 22.97 -4.21
CA LEU A 143 -8.76 22.44 -4.94
C LEU A 143 -7.99 23.61 -5.57
N LEU A 144 -6.86 23.99 -4.96
CA LEU A 144 -6.08 25.18 -5.35
C LEU A 144 -5.25 24.93 -6.61
N SER A 145 -4.78 23.70 -6.79
CA SER A 145 -4.06 23.26 -7.98
C SER A 145 -4.25 21.78 -8.18
N SER A 146 -4.10 21.32 -9.40
CA SER A 146 -4.19 19.89 -9.71
C SER A 146 -3.21 19.49 -10.80
N SER A 147 -2.71 18.27 -10.70
CA SER A 147 -1.94 17.58 -11.73
C SER A 147 -2.57 16.22 -11.99
N TYR A 148 -2.78 15.90 -13.25
CA TYR A 148 -3.28 14.60 -13.66
C TYR A 148 -2.27 13.92 -14.56
N LEU A 149 -1.83 12.72 -14.16
CA LEU A 149 -0.93 11.86 -14.93
C LEU A 149 -1.66 10.57 -15.29
N TYR A 150 -1.64 10.23 -16.56
CA TYR A 150 -2.06 8.93 -17.06
C TYR A 150 -0.93 8.32 -17.88
N GLU A 151 -0.37 7.21 -17.42
CA GLU A 151 0.79 6.56 -18.03
C GLU A 151 0.56 5.06 -18.19
N LYS A 152 0.80 4.56 -19.40
CA LYS A 152 0.67 3.14 -19.78
C LYS A 152 1.98 2.50 -20.27
N ALA A 153 3.13 3.15 -20.10
CA ALA A 153 4.38 2.65 -20.65
C ALA A 153 4.71 1.24 -20.14
N GLU A 154 4.54 1.01 -18.84
CA GLU A 154 4.82 -0.25 -18.19
C GLU A 154 3.56 -1.11 -17.92
N TYR A 155 2.44 -0.72 -18.51
CA TYR A 155 1.17 -1.45 -18.32
C TYR A 155 1.25 -2.90 -18.79
N ARG A 156 0.84 -3.81 -17.92
CA ARG A 156 0.64 -5.24 -18.19
C ARG A 156 -0.66 -5.69 -17.54
N ASN A 157 -1.41 -6.53 -18.23
CA ASN A 157 -2.69 -7.04 -17.72
C ASN A 157 -2.81 -8.56 -17.84
N THR A 158 -1.78 -9.20 -18.33
CA THR A 158 -1.73 -10.65 -18.45
C THR A 158 -0.32 -11.12 -18.14
N ALA A 159 -0.20 -12.13 -17.30
CA ALA A 159 1.09 -12.68 -16.95
C ALA A 159 1.13 -14.22 -17.10
N LEU A 160 2.29 -14.70 -17.57
CA LEU A 160 2.70 -16.09 -17.45
C LEU A 160 3.67 -16.19 -16.28
N ILE A 161 3.32 -16.96 -15.26
CA ILE A 161 4.13 -17.16 -14.06
C ILE A 161 4.88 -18.50 -14.18
N GLY A 162 6.19 -18.46 -14.11
CA GLY A 162 7.04 -19.66 -14.12
C GLY A 162 7.42 -20.07 -12.71
N GLY A 163 6.91 -21.21 -12.26
CA GLY A 163 7.20 -21.80 -10.95
C GLY A 163 8.36 -22.81 -10.97
N GLU A 164 8.25 -23.85 -10.14
CA GLU A 164 9.24 -24.95 -10.02
C GLU A 164 9.46 -25.72 -11.33
N GLY A 165 10.64 -26.30 -11.46
CA GLY A 165 11.04 -27.15 -12.59
C GLY A 165 11.82 -26.39 -13.65
N GLU A 166 12.35 -27.16 -14.62
CA GLU A 166 13.17 -26.64 -15.72
C GLU A 166 12.65 -27.12 -17.07
N GLY A 167 12.88 -26.33 -18.10
CA GLY A 167 12.53 -26.67 -19.48
C GLY A 167 11.05 -27.02 -19.63
N ILE A 168 10.77 -28.14 -20.24
CA ILE A 168 9.39 -28.64 -20.49
C ILE A 168 8.67 -29.11 -19.22
N ASN A 169 9.41 -29.28 -18.11
CA ASN A 169 8.85 -29.66 -16.81
C ASN A 169 8.59 -28.47 -15.91
N LYS A 170 8.84 -27.25 -16.40
CA LYS A 170 8.57 -26.05 -15.65
C LYS A 170 7.05 -25.89 -15.44
N ARG A 171 6.65 -25.81 -14.19
CA ARG A 171 5.24 -25.58 -13.83
C ARG A 171 4.92 -24.13 -14.10
N THR A 172 3.84 -23.86 -14.79
CA THR A 172 3.42 -22.51 -15.15
C THR A 172 1.97 -22.27 -14.81
N ALA A 173 1.66 -21.08 -14.35
CA ALA A 173 0.30 -20.57 -14.22
C ALA A 173 0.13 -19.32 -15.07
N SER A 174 -1.10 -18.95 -15.36
CA SER A 174 -1.40 -17.68 -16.05
C SER A 174 -2.51 -16.94 -15.33
N ILE A 175 -2.46 -15.63 -15.43
CA ILE A 175 -3.49 -14.71 -14.95
C ILE A 175 -3.80 -13.66 -16.02
N GLY A 176 -4.99 -13.09 -15.95
CA GLY A 176 -5.52 -12.16 -16.94
C GLY A 176 -6.28 -12.86 -18.06
N ASP A 177 -7.42 -12.29 -18.43
CA ASP A 177 -8.37 -12.82 -19.43
C ASP A 177 -8.52 -11.93 -20.67
N THR A 178 -7.71 -10.87 -20.76
CA THR A 178 -7.79 -9.90 -21.85
C THR A 178 -7.31 -10.50 -23.17
N ALA A 179 -8.00 -10.18 -24.26
CA ALA A 179 -7.74 -10.71 -25.59
C ALA A 179 -7.36 -9.64 -26.60
N GLY A 180 -6.71 -10.06 -27.70
CA GLY A 180 -6.44 -9.22 -28.88
C GLY A 180 -5.52 -8.02 -28.58
N TRP A 181 -5.85 -6.88 -29.13
CA TRP A 181 -5.06 -5.64 -29.01
C TRP A 181 -4.99 -5.06 -27.59
N GLN A 182 -5.90 -5.45 -26.72
CA GLN A 182 -5.93 -5.00 -25.33
C GLN A 182 -5.08 -5.87 -24.42
N ARG A 183 -4.48 -6.94 -24.94
CA ARG A 183 -3.66 -7.88 -24.17
C ARG A 183 -2.20 -7.44 -24.15
N TYR A 184 -1.70 -7.10 -22.97
CA TYR A 184 -0.31 -6.74 -22.68
C TYR A 184 0.30 -7.78 -21.77
N GLU A 185 1.22 -8.57 -22.30
CA GLU A 185 1.78 -9.74 -21.61
C GLU A 185 3.09 -9.43 -20.90
N THR A 186 3.31 -10.13 -19.80
CA THR A 186 4.60 -10.19 -19.11
C THR A 186 4.90 -11.60 -18.63
N TYR A 187 6.17 -11.88 -18.36
CA TYR A 187 6.61 -13.10 -17.67
C TYR A 187 7.04 -12.73 -16.25
N ILE A 188 6.56 -13.51 -15.28
CA ILE A 188 6.90 -13.35 -13.86
C ILE A 188 7.64 -14.61 -13.40
N ASP A 189 8.83 -14.43 -12.84
CA ASP A 189 9.58 -15.53 -12.23
C ASP A 189 9.04 -15.83 -10.83
N GLY A 190 8.28 -16.91 -10.72
CA GLY A 190 7.72 -17.43 -9.47
C GLY A 190 8.51 -18.64 -8.93
N SER A 191 9.79 -18.79 -9.27
CA SER A 191 10.63 -19.91 -8.81
C SER A 191 10.82 -19.95 -7.29
N SER A 192 10.59 -18.84 -6.60
CA SER A 192 10.59 -18.76 -5.14
C SER A 192 9.38 -19.45 -4.49
N VAL A 193 8.27 -19.59 -5.22
CA VAL A 193 7.08 -20.31 -4.74
C VAL A 193 7.35 -21.82 -4.78
N SER A 194 7.38 -22.46 -3.61
CA SER A 194 7.74 -23.87 -3.48
C SER A 194 6.56 -24.76 -3.10
N SER A 195 6.50 -25.94 -3.72
CA SER A 195 5.55 -27.01 -3.34
C SER A 195 5.96 -27.77 -2.07
N ASN A 196 7.04 -27.36 -1.40
CA ASN A 196 7.59 -28.01 -0.20
C ASN A 196 7.78 -29.53 -0.38
N GLY A 197 8.37 -29.94 -1.49
CA GLY A 197 8.57 -31.36 -1.78
C GLY A 197 7.25 -32.13 -2.01
N LYS A 198 6.21 -31.44 -2.49
CA LYS A 198 4.84 -31.94 -2.73
C LYS A 198 4.01 -32.18 -1.46
N ILE A 199 4.35 -31.53 -0.36
CA ILE A 199 3.48 -31.47 0.83
C ILE A 199 2.23 -30.65 0.53
N ILE A 200 2.37 -29.59 -0.27
CA ILE A 200 1.26 -28.76 -0.77
C ILE A 200 0.65 -29.47 -1.98
N THR A 201 -0.69 -29.49 -2.05
CA THR A 201 -1.38 -30.08 -3.20
C THR A 201 -1.09 -29.32 -4.48
N GLU A 202 -1.23 -29.97 -5.63
CA GLU A 202 -0.98 -29.33 -6.91
C GLU A 202 -1.91 -28.15 -7.14
N GLU A 203 -3.18 -28.24 -6.76
CA GLU A 203 -4.17 -27.17 -6.85
C GLU A 203 -3.76 -25.96 -6.00
N GLN A 204 -3.37 -26.18 -4.74
CA GLN A 204 -2.86 -25.14 -3.86
C GLN A 204 -1.61 -24.47 -4.42
N TYR A 205 -0.68 -25.25 -4.98
CA TYR A 205 0.52 -24.71 -5.58
C TYR A 205 0.22 -23.76 -6.76
N TYR A 206 -0.69 -24.17 -7.67
CA TYR A 206 -1.07 -23.31 -8.78
C TYR A 206 -1.80 -22.05 -8.31
N LYS A 207 -2.63 -22.14 -7.27
CA LYS A 207 -3.26 -20.97 -6.67
C LYS A 207 -2.21 -20.01 -6.08
N MET A 208 -1.22 -20.52 -5.36
CA MET A 208 -0.12 -19.71 -4.84
C MET A 208 0.66 -19.00 -5.95
N LEU A 209 0.93 -19.70 -7.08
CA LEU A 209 1.55 -19.06 -8.24
C LEU A 209 0.68 -17.94 -8.84
N GLN A 210 -0.62 -18.15 -8.93
CA GLN A 210 -1.55 -17.14 -9.43
C GLN A 210 -1.63 -15.93 -8.50
N ASP A 211 -1.71 -16.15 -7.19
CA ASP A 211 -1.78 -15.06 -6.21
C ASP A 211 -0.46 -14.28 -6.16
N TYR A 212 0.69 -14.96 -6.23
CA TYR A 212 1.99 -14.32 -6.41
C TYR A 212 2.04 -13.49 -7.71
N GLY A 213 1.57 -14.08 -8.82
CA GLY A 213 1.49 -13.38 -10.11
C GLY A 213 0.59 -12.16 -10.06
N LYS A 214 -0.54 -12.21 -9.35
CA LYS A 214 -1.46 -11.09 -9.16
C LYS A 214 -0.78 -9.95 -8.39
N GLU A 215 -0.08 -10.26 -7.31
CA GLU A 215 0.68 -9.28 -6.53
C GLU A 215 1.73 -8.58 -7.40
N GLN A 216 2.53 -9.35 -8.14
CA GLN A 216 3.56 -8.80 -9.02
C GLN A 216 2.97 -8.01 -10.20
N LEU A 217 1.85 -8.45 -10.77
CA LEU A 217 1.21 -7.76 -11.88
C LEU A 217 0.65 -6.40 -11.47
N ASN A 218 0.19 -6.26 -10.23
CA ASN A 218 -0.30 -4.97 -9.71
C ASN A 218 0.76 -3.86 -9.76
N SER A 219 2.05 -4.19 -9.69
CA SER A 219 3.14 -3.22 -9.87
C SER A 219 3.27 -2.72 -11.32
N SER A 220 2.64 -3.42 -12.27
CA SER A 220 2.69 -3.13 -13.72
C SER A 220 1.34 -2.62 -14.26
N LEU A 221 0.45 -2.18 -13.40
CA LEU A 221 -0.78 -1.51 -13.82
C LEU A 221 -0.47 -0.12 -14.41
N TYR A 222 -1.39 0.39 -15.21
CA TYR A 222 -1.24 1.77 -15.64
C TYR A 222 -1.26 2.70 -14.42
N THR A 223 -0.44 3.73 -14.51
CA THR A 223 -0.42 4.76 -13.48
C THR A 223 -1.46 5.81 -13.81
N GLU A 224 -2.43 5.97 -12.96
CA GLU A 224 -3.36 7.08 -12.99
C GLU A 224 -3.26 7.78 -11.63
N LYS A 225 -2.67 8.98 -11.65
CA LYS A 225 -2.48 9.79 -10.45
C LYS A 225 -3.15 11.12 -10.64
N PHE A 226 -3.82 11.52 -9.61
CA PHE A 226 -4.34 12.86 -9.47
C PHE A 226 -3.67 13.47 -8.21
N GLU A 227 -2.90 14.51 -8.39
CA GLU A 227 -2.31 15.26 -7.27
C GLU A 227 -3.05 16.59 -7.17
N GLY A 228 -3.33 17.03 -5.95
CA GLY A 228 -4.03 18.27 -5.75
C GLY A 228 -3.61 18.95 -4.47
N ASN A 229 -3.37 20.26 -4.52
CA ASN A 229 -3.23 21.08 -3.34
C ASN A 229 -4.62 21.50 -2.88
N VAL A 230 -5.03 20.99 -1.73
CA VAL A 230 -6.34 21.26 -1.13
C VAL A 230 -6.22 22.48 -0.23
N ASP A 231 -7.22 23.34 -0.25
CA ASP A 231 -7.29 24.47 0.70
C ASP A 231 -7.51 23.92 2.12
N PRO A 232 -6.56 24.07 3.05
CA PRO A 232 -6.73 23.60 4.42
C PRO A 232 -7.82 24.36 5.20
N ALA A 233 -8.24 25.54 4.71
CA ALA A 233 -9.37 26.31 5.21
C ALA A 233 -10.67 26.04 4.46
N GLY A 234 -10.65 25.10 3.51
CA GLY A 234 -11.79 24.73 2.67
C GLY A 234 -12.90 23.98 3.42
N ASN A 235 -13.84 23.47 2.63
CA ASN A 235 -15.05 22.83 3.16
C ASN A 235 -14.82 21.48 3.86
N TYR A 236 -13.68 20.84 3.62
CA TYR A 236 -13.35 19.53 4.17
C TYR A 236 -12.05 19.58 4.97
N VAL A 237 -12.07 18.98 6.14
CA VAL A 237 -10.93 18.93 7.07
C VAL A 237 -10.38 17.52 7.13
N LEU A 238 -9.07 17.38 6.91
CA LEU A 238 -8.35 16.11 7.06
C LEU A 238 -8.54 15.55 8.48
N ASN A 239 -8.66 14.21 8.56
CA ASN A 239 -8.91 13.47 9.79
C ASN A 239 -10.26 13.75 10.47
N LYS A 240 -11.17 14.46 9.78
CA LYS A 240 -12.53 14.71 10.22
C LYS A 240 -13.55 14.35 9.13
N ASP A 241 -13.43 14.98 7.97
CA ASP A 241 -14.36 14.80 6.87
C ASP A 241 -13.84 13.79 5.85
N TYR A 242 -12.55 13.63 5.72
CA TYR A 242 -11.87 12.61 4.91
C TYR A 242 -10.58 12.10 5.57
N PHE A 243 -10.15 10.90 5.17
CA PHE A 243 -9.02 10.19 5.76
C PHE A 243 -8.14 9.58 4.67
N LEU A 244 -6.90 9.28 5.02
CA LEU A 244 -6.02 8.47 4.18
C LEU A 244 -6.70 7.11 3.89
N GLY A 245 -6.72 6.72 2.62
CA GLY A 245 -7.38 5.50 2.16
C GLY A 245 -8.81 5.69 1.66
N ASP A 246 -9.46 6.84 1.93
CA ASP A 246 -10.80 7.11 1.43
C ASP A 246 -10.82 7.26 -0.09
N ILE A 247 -11.92 6.85 -0.72
CA ILE A 247 -12.22 7.13 -2.12
C ILE A 247 -13.04 8.41 -2.17
N VAL A 248 -12.61 9.37 -2.97
CA VAL A 248 -13.25 10.69 -3.08
C VAL A 248 -13.59 11.03 -4.53
N GLN A 249 -14.40 12.05 -4.74
CA GLN A 249 -14.64 12.60 -6.05
C GLN A 249 -13.66 13.73 -6.31
N VAL A 250 -12.96 13.71 -7.44
CA VAL A 250 -12.09 14.81 -7.89
C VAL A 250 -12.54 15.28 -9.26
N ILE A 251 -12.55 16.60 -9.46
CA ILE A 251 -12.90 17.23 -10.74
C ILE A 251 -11.91 18.38 -10.98
N ASN A 252 -11.12 18.30 -12.05
CA ASN A 252 -10.19 19.37 -12.39
C ASN A 252 -10.82 20.43 -13.33
N ALA A 253 -10.09 21.52 -13.55
CA ALA A 253 -10.50 22.62 -14.45
C ALA A 253 -10.80 22.19 -15.88
N TYR A 254 -10.27 21.05 -16.33
CA TYR A 254 -10.52 20.50 -17.66
C TYR A 254 -11.74 19.58 -17.71
N GLY A 255 -12.47 19.42 -16.58
CA GLY A 255 -13.63 18.55 -16.50
C GLY A 255 -13.31 17.06 -16.39
N ILE A 256 -12.04 16.69 -16.16
CA ILE A 256 -11.67 15.32 -15.86
C ILE A 256 -12.25 14.97 -14.49
N ARG A 257 -13.05 13.92 -14.47
CA ARG A 257 -13.71 13.41 -13.26
C ARG A 257 -13.13 12.04 -12.93
N ALA A 258 -12.69 11.89 -11.70
CA ALA A 258 -12.17 10.64 -11.20
C ALA A 258 -12.72 10.34 -9.80
N THR A 259 -12.73 9.07 -9.43
CA THR A 259 -13.07 8.60 -8.08
C THR A 259 -11.84 7.93 -7.47
N PRO A 260 -10.74 8.66 -7.29
CA PRO A 260 -9.50 8.10 -6.83
C PRO A 260 -9.53 7.81 -5.33
N ARG A 261 -8.63 6.90 -4.92
CA ARG A 261 -8.29 6.71 -3.51
C ARG A 261 -7.20 7.71 -3.10
N ILE A 262 -7.31 8.24 -1.88
CA ILE A 262 -6.25 9.02 -1.24
C ILE A 262 -5.16 8.05 -0.78
N ILE A 263 -4.00 8.08 -1.42
CA ILE A 263 -2.90 7.15 -1.14
C ILE A 263 -1.78 7.77 -0.32
N GLU A 264 -1.67 9.07 -0.33
CA GLU A 264 -0.67 9.82 0.42
C GLU A 264 -1.22 11.19 0.81
N ILE A 265 -0.76 11.72 1.92
CA ILE A 265 -1.05 13.09 2.36
C ILE A 265 0.26 13.70 2.83
N ILE A 266 0.65 14.80 2.20
CA ILE A 266 1.81 15.60 2.60
C ILE A 266 1.30 16.84 3.32
N GLU A 267 1.66 16.99 4.58
CA GLU A 267 1.40 18.19 5.36
C GLU A 267 2.72 18.95 5.51
N SER A 268 2.72 20.23 5.18
CA SER A 268 3.86 21.12 5.38
C SER A 268 3.43 22.40 6.05
N GLU A 269 4.32 23.00 6.83
CA GLU A 269 4.15 24.29 7.48
C GLU A 269 5.44 25.08 7.33
N ASP A 270 5.33 26.30 6.83
CA ASP A 270 6.43 27.24 6.68
C ASP A 270 5.98 28.67 7.07
N GLU A 271 6.81 29.66 6.78
CA GLU A 271 6.51 31.08 7.06
C GLU A 271 5.30 31.64 6.30
N ASN A 272 4.86 30.94 5.23
CA ASN A 272 3.70 31.33 4.42
C ASN A 272 2.40 30.65 4.91
N GLY A 273 2.50 29.68 5.83
CA GLY A 273 1.38 28.97 6.41
C GLY A 273 1.46 27.45 6.26
N ALA A 274 0.35 26.80 6.58
CA ALA A 274 0.20 25.35 6.44
C ALA A 274 -0.39 24.98 5.08
N SER A 275 0.06 23.86 4.51
CA SER A 275 -0.54 23.28 3.32
C SER A 275 -0.74 21.78 3.47
N THR A 276 -1.78 21.26 2.83
CA THR A 276 -2.10 19.83 2.78
C THR A 276 -2.21 19.41 1.32
N VAL A 277 -1.36 18.48 0.92
CA VAL A 277 -1.31 17.97 -0.45
C VAL A 277 -1.64 16.49 -0.45
N PRO A 278 -2.90 16.10 -0.73
CA PRO A 278 -3.25 14.71 -0.95
C PRO A 278 -2.81 14.26 -2.34
N THR A 279 -2.24 13.07 -2.43
CA THR A 279 -2.03 12.34 -3.68
C THR A 279 -3.16 11.34 -3.84
N PHE A 280 -3.78 11.38 -5.00
CA PHE A 280 -4.89 10.52 -5.34
C PHE A 280 -4.46 9.49 -6.39
N SER A 281 -4.89 8.24 -6.25
CA SER A 281 -4.67 7.21 -7.26
C SER A 281 -5.96 6.43 -7.49
N THR A 282 -6.24 6.13 -8.72
CA THR A 282 -7.28 5.16 -9.07
C THR A 282 -6.66 3.77 -9.08
N TRP A 283 -7.30 2.84 -8.38
CA TRP A 283 -6.94 1.43 -8.44
C TRP A 283 -8.11 0.67 -9.06
N GLU A 284 -7.86 0.04 -10.19
CA GLU A 284 -8.74 -1.02 -10.65
C GLU A 284 -8.41 -2.27 -9.83
N VAL A 285 -9.35 -2.70 -9.03
CA VAL A 285 -9.30 -3.97 -8.26
C VAL A 285 -9.88 -5.09 -9.13
#